data_46b618e3b107c5ef98d549d1c474b5d1
#
_entry.id   46b618e3b107c5ef98d549d1c474b5d1
#
_cell.length_a   1.000
_cell.length_b   1.000
_cell.length_c   1.000
_cell.angle_alpha   90.00
_cell.angle_beta   90.00
_cell.angle_gamma   90.00
#
_symmetry.space_group_name_H-M   'P 1'
#
loop_
_entity.id
_entity.type
_entity.pdbx_description
1 polymer ?
#
loop_
_entity_poly.entity_id
_entity_poly.type
_entity_poly.pdbx_seq_one_letter_code
_entity_poly.pdbx_strand_id
1 'polypeptide(L)'
;MNRREWVLYGQKELEEAQIENASGDAWYLFSECFHISMEDYLFGMTDEINDKEAEERYKELIQKRKEHVPLQYILGTQEFMGYTFKVTPDVLIPRADTETVLEEVLLKVPQTLKNLKILDLCTG
;
A
#
# COMPACT_ATOMS: atom_id res chain seq x y z
N MET A 1 5.11 -18.73 14.98
CA MET A 1 3.97 -17.82 15.28
C MET A 1 2.83 -18.08 14.28
N ASN A 2 1.60 -17.92 14.72
CA ASN A 2 0.45 -18.02 13.82
C ASN A 2 0.24 -16.69 13.05
N ARG A 3 -0.71 -16.69 12.10
CA ARG A 3 -0.98 -15.53 11.26
C ARG A 3 -1.33 -14.28 12.07
N ARG A 4 -2.16 -14.42 13.09
CA ARG A 4 -2.55 -13.31 13.95
C ARG A 4 -1.37 -12.73 14.72
N GLU A 5 -0.51 -13.59 15.25
CA GLU A 5 0.68 -13.17 15.99
C GLU A 5 1.65 -12.39 15.12
N TRP A 6 1.82 -12.76 13.85
CA TRP A 6 2.64 -12.02 12.91
C TRP A 6 2.09 -10.63 12.61
N VAL A 7 0.78 -10.51 12.40
CA VAL A 7 0.14 -9.20 12.18
C VAL A 7 0.30 -8.31 13.41
N LEU A 8 0.04 -8.85 14.61
CA LEU A 8 0.20 -8.12 15.86
C LEU A 8 1.65 -7.72 16.13
N TYR A 9 2.59 -8.59 15.79
CA TYR A 9 4.03 -8.26 15.86
C TYR A 9 4.35 -7.01 15.03
N GLY A 10 3.96 -7.00 13.77
CA GLY A 10 4.19 -5.85 12.90
C GLY A 10 3.50 -4.59 13.38
N GLN A 11 2.25 -4.70 13.81
CA GLN A 11 1.51 -3.57 14.37
C GLN A 11 2.22 -2.96 15.58
N LYS A 12 2.63 -3.79 16.52
CA LYS A 12 3.34 -3.34 17.71
C LYS A 12 4.66 -2.64 17.38
N GLU A 13 5.46 -3.22 16.49
CA GLU A 13 6.71 -2.64 16.05
C GLU A 13 6.51 -1.25 15.42
N LEU A 14 5.48 -1.10 14.58
CA LEU A 14 5.16 0.18 13.94
C LEU A 14 4.57 1.20 14.92
N GLU A 15 3.77 0.77 15.89
CA GLU A 15 3.26 1.65 16.95
C GLU A 15 4.41 2.22 17.79
N GLU A 16 5.39 1.40 18.16
CA GLU A 16 6.59 1.83 18.89
C GLU A 16 7.42 2.85 18.10
N ALA A 17 7.40 2.79 16.77
CA ALA A 17 8.04 3.75 15.88
C ALA A 17 7.17 4.97 15.56
N GLN A 18 6.01 5.11 16.19
CA GLN A 18 5.07 6.23 16.00
C GLN A 18 4.51 6.33 14.57
N ILE A 19 4.27 5.21 13.92
CA ILE A 19 3.61 5.17 12.63
C ILE A 19 2.10 5.31 12.83
N GLU A 20 1.47 6.31 12.22
CA GLU A 20 0.05 6.64 12.42
C GLU A 20 -0.90 5.50 12.08
N ASN A 21 -0.71 4.84 10.94
CA ASN A 21 -1.55 3.72 10.49
C ASN A 21 -0.86 2.38 10.70
N ALA A 22 -0.34 2.14 11.91
CA ALA A 22 0.45 0.94 12.23
C ALA A 22 -0.29 -0.37 11.90
N SER A 23 -1.56 -0.47 12.25
CA SER A 23 -2.35 -1.69 11.97
C SER A 23 -2.56 -1.94 10.49
N GLY A 24 -2.91 -0.91 9.73
CA GLY A 24 -3.09 -1.01 8.28
C GLY A 24 -1.80 -1.32 7.55
N ASP A 25 -0.73 -0.63 7.90
CA ASP A 25 0.58 -0.85 7.28
C ASP A 25 1.13 -2.26 7.57
N ALA A 26 1.00 -2.72 8.82
CA ALA A 26 1.39 -4.08 9.20
C ALA A 26 0.61 -5.13 8.41
N TRP A 27 -0.69 -4.93 8.22
CA TRP A 27 -1.52 -5.81 7.42
C TRP A 27 -1.07 -5.87 5.96
N TYR A 28 -0.86 -4.71 5.31
CA TYR A 28 -0.41 -4.67 3.91
C TYR A 28 0.93 -5.36 3.72
N LEU A 29 1.88 -5.13 4.60
CA LEU A 29 3.19 -5.77 4.54
C LEU A 29 3.10 -7.28 4.80
N PHE A 30 2.25 -7.70 5.73
CA PHE A 30 1.97 -9.11 6.00
C PHE A 30 1.38 -9.81 4.77
N SER A 31 0.31 -9.24 4.20
CA SER A 31 -0.34 -9.78 3.02
C SER A 31 0.61 -9.91 1.83
N GLU A 32 1.47 -8.92 1.64
CA GLU A 32 2.46 -8.93 0.55
C GLU A 32 3.52 -10.02 0.74
N CYS A 33 4.03 -10.19 1.97
CA CYS A 33 5.10 -11.17 2.24
C CYS A 33 4.61 -12.60 2.26
N PHE A 34 3.45 -12.84 2.84
CA PHE A 34 2.92 -14.19 3.04
C PHE A 34 1.90 -14.61 2.00
N HIS A 35 1.53 -13.72 1.08
CA HIS A 35 0.54 -13.95 0.02
C HIS A 35 -0.80 -14.47 0.57
N ILE A 36 -1.25 -13.89 1.68
CA ILE A 36 -2.49 -14.24 2.36
C ILE A 36 -3.51 -13.13 2.16
N SER A 37 -4.68 -13.48 1.59
CA SER A 37 -5.80 -12.54 1.46
C SER A 37 -6.48 -12.29 2.80
N MET A 38 -7.31 -11.24 2.86
CA MET A 38 -8.10 -10.95 4.06
C MET A 38 -9.05 -12.13 4.39
N GLU A 39 -9.65 -12.73 3.38
CA GLU A 39 -10.53 -13.88 3.56
C GLU A 39 -9.78 -15.07 4.16
N ASP A 40 -8.64 -15.43 3.60
CA ASP A 40 -7.81 -16.52 4.09
C ASP A 40 -7.30 -16.25 5.51
N TYR A 41 -6.99 -14.99 5.81
CA TYR A 41 -6.60 -14.57 7.15
C TYR A 41 -7.73 -14.77 8.16
N LEU A 42 -8.95 -14.32 7.83
CA LEU A 42 -10.11 -14.44 8.73
C LEU A 42 -10.50 -15.89 9.01
N PHE A 43 -10.37 -16.78 8.02
CA PHE A 43 -10.64 -18.20 8.18
C PHE A 43 -9.52 -18.98 8.86
N GLY A 44 -8.30 -18.47 8.86
CA GLY A 44 -7.13 -19.19 9.38
C GLY A 44 -6.23 -18.35 10.27
N MET A 45 -6.77 -17.46 11.10
CA MET A 45 -5.98 -16.59 11.99
C MET A 45 -5.04 -17.33 12.92
N THR A 46 -5.43 -18.53 13.35
CA THR A 46 -4.65 -19.37 14.27
C THR A 46 -3.71 -20.34 13.56
N ASP A 47 -3.73 -20.37 12.23
CA ASP A 47 -2.85 -21.25 11.47
C ASP A 47 -1.39 -20.81 11.62
N GLU A 48 -0.53 -21.80 11.92
CA GLU A 48 0.92 -21.56 12.01
C GLU A 48 1.53 -21.24 10.66
N ILE A 49 2.51 -20.34 10.66
CA ILE A 49 3.32 -20.04 9.50
C ILE A 49 4.73 -20.59 9.74
N ASN A 50 5.23 -21.35 8.78
CA ASN A 50 6.56 -21.95 8.80
C ASN A 50 7.33 -21.63 7.51
N ASP A 51 7.24 -20.39 7.05
CA ASP A 51 7.94 -19.89 5.86
C ASP A 51 9.01 -18.88 6.30
N LYS A 52 10.21 -19.38 6.53
CA LYS A 52 11.33 -18.55 7.04
C LYS A 52 11.70 -17.42 6.10
N GLU A 53 11.62 -17.64 4.79
CA GLU A 53 11.95 -16.61 3.81
C GLU A 53 10.95 -15.46 3.88
N ALA A 54 9.66 -15.76 3.90
CA ALA A 54 8.61 -14.76 4.06
C ALA A 54 8.68 -14.05 5.41
N GLU A 55 9.00 -14.78 6.49
CA GLU A 55 9.18 -14.21 7.83
C GLU A 55 10.32 -13.20 7.88
N GLU A 56 11.47 -13.54 7.32
CA GLU A 56 12.63 -12.64 7.26
C GLU A 56 12.33 -11.40 6.41
N ARG A 57 11.73 -11.61 5.25
CA ARG A 57 11.29 -10.51 4.39
C ARG A 57 10.32 -9.57 5.10
N TYR A 58 9.35 -10.12 5.82
CA TYR A 58 8.38 -9.33 6.59
C TYR A 58 9.09 -8.46 7.65
N LYS A 59 10.01 -9.04 8.40
CA LYS A 59 10.80 -8.30 9.39
C LYS A 59 11.61 -7.17 8.76
N GLU A 60 12.21 -7.40 7.60
CA GLU A 60 12.96 -6.38 6.87
C GLU A 60 12.05 -5.23 6.43
N LEU A 61 10.86 -5.55 5.90
CA LEU A 61 9.92 -4.53 5.45
C LEU A 61 9.33 -3.72 6.62
N ILE A 62 9.06 -4.37 7.74
CA ILE A 62 8.65 -3.69 8.98
C ILE A 62 9.76 -2.74 9.44
N GLN A 63 11.03 -3.17 9.40
CA GLN A 63 12.15 -2.30 9.77
C GLN A 63 12.27 -1.08 8.85
N LYS A 64 12.12 -1.24 7.55
CA LYS A 64 12.10 -0.12 6.60
C LYS A 64 10.97 0.86 6.91
N ARG A 65 9.78 0.35 7.24
CA ARG A 65 8.65 1.20 7.60
C ARG A 65 8.89 1.94 8.92
N LYS A 66 9.53 1.31 9.88
CA LYS A 66 9.97 1.94 11.14
C LYS A 66 10.90 3.13 10.90
N GLU A 67 11.72 3.07 9.87
CA GLU A 67 12.60 4.16 9.42
C GLU A 67 11.85 5.27 8.67
N HIS A 68 10.52 5.22 8.64
CA HIS A 68 9.63 6.16 7.98
C HIS A 68 9.74 6.17 6.45
N VAL A 69 10.20 5.08 5.84
CA VAL A 69 10.08 4.90 4.39
C VAL A 69 8.60 4.75 4.05
N PRO A 70 8.04 5.52 3.12
CA PRO A 70 6.63 5.40 2.75
C PRO A 70 6.25 4.00 2.32
N LEU A 71 5.08 3.54 2.78
CA LEU A 71 4.59 2.18 2.50
C LEU A 71 4.57 1.89 0.99
N GLN A 72 4.18 2.87 0.17
CA GLN A 72 4.10 2.76 -1.28
C GLN A 72 5.47 2.49 -1.91
N TYR A 73 6.54 3.09 -1.39
CA TYR A 73 7.90 2.81 -1.87
C TYR A 73 8.39 1.43 -1.44
N ILE A 74 7.99 0.97 -0.26
CA ILE A 74 8.30 -0.39 0.21
C ILE A 74 7.60 -1.43 -0.66
N LEU A 75 6.31 -1.22 -0.95
CA LEU A 75 5.52 -2.10 -1.82
C LEU A 75 5.87 -1.93 -3.32
N GLY A 76 6.38 -0.75 -3.69
CA GLY A 76 6.75 -0.42 -5.06
C GLY A 76 5.58 -0.06 -5.96
N THR A 77 4.36 0.05 -5.43
CA THR A 77 3.14 0.37 -6.18
C THR A 77 2.22 1.30 -5.42
N GLN A 78 1.41 2.05 -6.16
CA GLN A 78 0.31 2.85 -5.62
C GLN A 78 -0.86 2.78 -6.58
N GLU A 79 -2.04 2.53 -6.05
CA GLU A 79 -3.28 2.59 -6.80
C GLU A 79 -3.75 4.04 -6.95
N PHE A 80 -4.12 4.42 -8.17
CA PHE A 80 -4.61 5.77 -8.50
C PHE A 80 -5.63 5.65 -9.62
N MET A 81 -6.85 6.16 -9.40
CA MET A 81 -7.98 6.12 -10.36
C MET A 81 -8.26 4.71 -10.90
N GLY A 82 -8.15 3.69 -10.05
CA GLY A 82 -8.37 2.29 -10.44
C GLY A 82 -7.19 1.62 -11.17
N TYR A 83 -6.11 2.34 -11.41
CA TYR A 83 -4.90 1.80 -12.02
C TYR A 83 -3.80 1.61 -10.99
N THR A 84 -3.01 0.55 -11.15
CA THR A 84 -1.83 0.31 -10.32
C THR A 84 -0.60 0.91 -10.99
N PHE A 85 0.01 1.90 -10.35
CA PHE A 85 1.23 2.56 -10.83
C PHE A 85 2.45 2.07 -10.06
N LYS A 86 3.54 1.84 -10.78
CA LYS A 86 4.84 1.59 -10.15
C LYS A 86 5.38 2.90 -9.58
N VAL A 87 5.79 2.87 -8.32
CA VAL A 87 6.38 4.03 -7.65
C VAL A 87 7.79 3.71 -7.14
N THR A 88 8.68 4.68 -7.22
CA THR A 88 10.05 4.62 -6.72
C THR A 88 10.35 5.91 -5.97
N PRO A 89 11.44 6.01 -5.20
CA PRO A 89 11.84 7.25 -4.55
C PRO A 89 12.06 8.45 -5.49
N ASP A 90 12.17 8.19 -6.80
CA ASP A 90 12.38 9.23 -7.82
C ASP A 90 11.07 9.90 -8.27
N VAL A 91 9.91 9.39 -7.87
CA VAL A 91 8.60 9.93 -8.24
C VAL A 91 7.77 10.27 -7.01
N LEU A 92 6.95 11.30 -7.16
CA LEU A 92 5.97 11.64 -6.12
C LEU A 92 4.86 10.58 -6.11
N ILE A 93 4.50 10.09 -4.92
CA ILE A 93 3.39 9.16 -4.75
C ILE A 93 2.08 9.87 -5.11
N PRO A 94 1.25 9.32 -6.04
CA PRO A 94 -0.06 9.86 -6.34
C PRO A 94 -0.94 9.96 -5.09
N ARG A 95 -1.65 11.07 -4.94
CA ARG A 95 -2.42 11.39 -3.73
C ARG A 95 -3.92 11.39 -3.99
N ALA A 96 -4.69 11.03 -2.95
CA ALA A 96 -6.15 11.01 -2.99
C ALA A 96 -6.77 12.37 -3.35
N ASP A 97 -6.17 13.48 -2.92
CA ASP A 97 -6.63 14.83 -3.26
C ASP A 97 -6.60 15.08 -4.77
N THR A 98 -5.56 14.57 -5.46
CA THR A 98 -5.45 14.65 -6.91
C THR A 98 -6.52 13.81 -7.60
N GLU A 99 -6.86 12.63 -7.07
CA GLU A 99 -7.97 11.83 -7.57
C GLU A 99 -9.28 12.60 -7.51
N THR A 100 -9.56 13.28 -6.41
CA THR A 100 -10.77 14.10 -6.23
C THR A 100 -10.87 15.19 -7.30
N VAL A 101 -9.78 15.91 -7.56
CA VAL A 101 -9.74 16.95 -8.60
C VAL A 101 -9.97 16.34 -9.98
N LEU A 102 -9.33 15.21 -10.28
CA LEU A 102 -9.47 14.54 -11.58
C LEU A 102 -10.90 14.00 -11.79
N GLU A 103 -11.52 13.44 -10.77
CA GLU A 103 -12.92 13.01 -10.81
C GLU A 103 -13.86 14.17 -11.15
N GLU A 104 -13.68 15.34 -10.54
CA GLU A 104 -14.44 16.55 -10.85
C GLU A 104 -14.27 16.98 -12.30
N VAL A 105 -13.05 16.95 -12.83
CA VAL A 105 -12.78 17.27 -14.24
C VAL A 105 -13.49 16.30 -15.17
N LEU A 106 -13.42 14.98 -14.90
CA LEU A 106 -14.05 13.95 -15.72
C LEU A 106 -15.57 14.07 -15.73
N LEU A 107 -16.18 14.47 -14.62
CA LEU A 107 -17.62 14.70 -14.54
C LEU A 107 -18.08 15.90 -15.37
N LYS A 108 -17.22 16.90 -15.57
CA LYS A 108 -17.52 18.13 -16.32
C LYS A 108 -17.23 18.03 -17.80
N VAL A 109 -16.46 17.05 -18.25
CA VAL A 109 -16.16 16.84 -19.68
C VAL A 109 -17.25 15.99 -20.30
N PRO A 110 -17.98 16.49 -21.33
CA PRO A 110 -18.98 15.68 -22.02
C PRO A 110 -18.36 14.46 -22.71
N GLN A 111 -18.89 13.28 -22.44
CA GLN A 111 -18.40 12.02 -23.04
C GLN A 111 -18.63 11.95 -24.55
N THR A 112 -19.49 12.79 -25.08
CA THR A 112 -19.78 12.90 -26.52
C THR A 112 -18.74 13.67 -27.31
N LEU A 113 -17.84 14.41 -26.62
CA LEU A 113 -16.77 15.15 -27.30
C LEU A 113 -15.74 14.21 -27.89
N LYS A 114 -15.36 14.50 -29.13
CA LYS A 114 -14.30 13.81 -29.87
C LYS A 114 -13.14 14.76 -30.12
N ASN A 115 -11.94 14.22 -30.36
CA ASN A 115 -10.76 14.99 -30.69
C ASN A 115 -10.38 16.02 -29.61
N LEU A 116 -10.52 15.65 -28.34
CA LEU A 116 -10.09 16.49 -27.22
C LEU A 116 -8.57 16.74 -27.26
N LYS A 117 -8.20 17.99 -27.01
CA LYS A 117 -6.82 18.37 -26.77
C LYS A 117 -6.64 18.63 -25.29
N ILE A 118 -5.70 17.93 -24.67
CA ILE A 118 -5.41 18.05 -23.24
C ILE A 118 -3.98 18.51 -23.06
N LEU A 119 -3.79 19.54 -22.23
CA LEU A 119 -2.47 20.01 -21.80
C LEU A 119 -2.30 19.73 -20.32
N ASP A 120 -1.31 18.92 -19.98
CA ASP A 120 -0.91 18.65 -18.60
C ASP A 120 0.39 19.39 -18.31
N LEU A 121 0.33 20.33 -17.37
CA LEU A 121 1.48 21.12 -16.93
C LEU A 121 2.01 20.59 -15.60
N CYS A 122 3.34 20.63 -15.43
CA CYS A 122 4.02 20.22 -14.19
C CYS A 122 3.81 18.75 -13.82
N THR A 123 3.64 17.89 -14.81
CA THR A 123 3.63 16.46 -14.58
C THR A 123 5.05 15.97 -14.23
N GLY A 124 5.13 15.17 -13.20
CA GLY A 124 6.39 14.62 -12.73
C GLY A 124 6.95 13.46 -13.58
#